data_33ad9996d34632ef7bf111f8ea88a70d
#
_entry.id   33ad9996d34632ef7bf111f8ea88a70d
#
_cell.length_a   1.000
_cell.length_b   1.000
_cell.length_c   1.000
_cell.angle_alpha   90.00
_cell.angle_beta   90.00
_cell.angle_gamma   90.00
#
_symmetry.space_group_name_H-M   'P 1'
#
loop_
_entity.id
_entity.type
_entity.pdbx_description
1 polymer ?
#
loop_
_entity_poly.entity_id
_entity_poly.type
_entity_poly.pdbx_seq_one_letter_code
_entity_poly.pdbx_strand_id
1 'polypeptide(L)'
;GKTIIFAQNKRHAEFIRERFGKLYPQLETQYPGFIQRVVCDDAYAQSIIDDFKQPDKPPFIAVSVDMMDTGIDVPECVNLVFFKKVRSKTKFWQMIGRGTRLCPSLACVDAIDGEYTGKRRFLIFDYCGNFEFFRQKPNGYESADTKSLSESIFCKQVRIAAALQDGAYG
;
A
#
# COMPACT_ATOMS: atom_id res chain seq x y z
N GLY A 1 2.29 -17.26 6.22
CA GLY A 1 1.60 -16.29 5.35
C GLY A 1 2.47 -15.08 5.05
N LYS A 2 2.02 -14.23 4.14
CA LYS A 2 2.73 -13.04 3.69
C LYS A 2 2.20 -11.78 4.39
N THR A 3 3.06 -10.77 4.50
CA THR A 3 2.71 -9.47 5.10
C THR A 3 3.06 -8.34 4.14
N ILE A 4 2.15 -7.38 3.95
CA ILE A 4 2.42 -6.15 3.23
C ILE A 4 2.44 -4.98 4.23
N ILE A 5 3.52 -4.23 4.24
CA ILE A 5 3.67 -3.00 5.00
C ILE A 5 3.63 -1.82 4.03
N PHE A 6 2.65 -0.95 4.18
CA PHE A 6 2.51 0.27 3.37
C PHE A 6 3.26 1.41 4.03
N ALA A 7 4.39 1.79 3.46
CA ALA A 7 5.23 2.87 3.95
C ALA A 7 4.92 4.21 3.28
N GLN A 8 5.22 5.31 3.97
CA GLN A 8 4.93 6.66 3.49
C GLN A 8 5.79 7.08 2.29
N ASN A 9 7.06 6.68 2.29
CA ASN A 9 8.04 6.98 1.25
C ASN A 9 9.21 5.99 1.29
N LYS A 10 10.12 6.09 0.32
CA LYS A 10 11.27 5.21 0.17
C LYS A 10 12.20 5.18 1.40
N ARG A 11 12.47 6.35 1.99
CA ARG A 11 13.31 6.46 3.20
C ARG A 11 12.65 5.76 4.39
N HIS A 12 11.33 5.89 4.54
CA HIS A 12 10.57 5.20 5.57
C HIS A 12 10.56 3.69 5.35
N ALA A 13 10.40 3.23 4.10
CA ALA A 13 10.46 1.80 3.77
C ALA A 13 11.83 1.20 4.12
N GLU A 14 12.92 1.91 3.80
CA GLU A 14 14.28 1.49 4.16
C GLU A 14 14.47 1.45 5.69
N PHE A 15 14.02 2.47 6.39
CA PHE A 15 14.09 2.51 7.85
C PHE A 15 13.38 1.30 8.50
N ILE A 16 12.18 0.93 8.00
CA ILE A 16 11.44 -0.23 8.51
C ILE A 16 12.24 -1.51 8.26
N ARG A 17 12.77 -1.70 7.05
CA ARG A 17 13.58 -2.87 6.67
C ARG A 17 14.81 -3.01 7.57
N GLU A 18 15.58 -1.92 7.74
CA GLU A 18 16.77 -1.92 8.59
C GLU A 18 16.47 -2.21 10.06
N ARG A 19 15.38 -1.60 10.59
CA ARG A 19 14.98 -1.82 11.97
C ARG A 19 14.55 -3.25 12.23
N PHE A 20 13.80 -3.83 11.30
CA PHE A 20 13.39 -5.23 11.39
C PHE A 20 14.62 -6.15 11.39
N GLY A 21 15.56 -5.97 10.46
CA GLY A 21 16.77 -6.77 10.38
C GLY A 21 17.65 -6.68 11.64
N LYS A 22 17.71 -5.49 12.27
CA LYS A 22 18.43 -5.31 13.55
C LYS A 22 17.74 -5.99 14.74
N LEU A 23 16.41 -6.05 14.74
CA LEU A 23 15.62 -6.66 15.83
C LEU A 23 15.51 -8.17 15.70
N TYR A 24 15.51 -8.69 14.47
CA TYR A 24 15.29 -10.11 14.17
C TYR A 24 16.36 -10.66 13.22
N PRO A 25 17.65 -10.55 13.55
CA PRO A 25 18.74 -10.99 12.67
C PRO A 25 18.70 -12.49 12.38
N GLN A 26 18.13 -13.29 13.29
CA GLN A 26 17.94 -14.72 13.11
C GLN A 26 17.03 -15.07 11.94
N LEU A 27 16.00 -14.25 11.67
CA LEU A 27 15.10 -14.48 10.54
C LEU A 27 15.79 -14.20 9.20
N GLU A 28 16.61 -13.16 9.15
CA GLU A 28 17.39 -12.83 7.95
C GLU A 28 18.50 -13.87 7.70
N THR A 29 19.06 -14.44 8.76
CA THR A 29 20.07 -15.53 8.66
C THR A 29 19.42 -16.83 8.16
N GLN A 30 18.23 -17.17 8.68
CA GLN A 30 17.51 -18.39 8.31
C GLN A 30 16.90 -18.29 6.91
N TYR A 31 16.38 -17.09 6.56
CA TYR A 31 15.72 -16.80 5.29
C TYR A 31 16.26 -15.49 4.72
N PRO A 32 17.38 -15.52 3.98
CA PRO A 32 17.94 -14.31 3.37
C PRO A 32 16.89 -13.57 2.54
N GLY A 33 16.75 -12.27 2.79
CA GLY A 33 15.70 -11.48 2.15
C GLY A 33 14.30 -11.66 2.75
N PHE A 34 14.20 -12.07 4.03
CA PHE A 34 12.94 -12.24 4.74
C PHE A 34 12.03 -11.02 4.63
N ILE A 35 12.60 -9.82 4.77
CA ILE A 35 11.94 -8.55 4.55
C ILE A 35 12.60 -7.79 3.41
N GLN A 36 11.82 -7.36 2.42
CA GLN A 36 12.31 -6.62 1.27
C GLN A 36 11.53 -5.33 1.04
N ARG A 37 12.22 -4.32 0.55
CA ARG A 37 11.64 -3.07 0.09
C ARG A 37 11.18 -3.22 -1.35
N VAL A 38 9.98 -2.69 -1.65
CA VAL A 38 9.38 -2.72 -2.99
C VAL A 38 9.01 -1.29 -3.38
N VAL A 39 9.86 -0.65 -4.19
CA VAL A 39 9.68 0.71 -4.67
C VAL A 39 9.94 0.79 -6.18
N CYS A 40 9.26 1.71 -6.87
CA CYS A 40 9.25 1.77 -8.35
C CYS A 40 10.61 2.01 -9.01
N ASP A 41 11.56 2.61 -8.30
CA ASP A 41 12.89 2.93 -8.84
C ASP A 41 13.91 1.80 -8.63
N ASP A 42 13.55 0.74 -7.90
CA ASP A 42 14.42 -0.39 -7.70
C ASP A 42 14.40 -1.28 -8.94
N ALA A 43 15.56 -1.49 -9.58
CA ALA A 43 15.68 -2.29 -10.80
C ALA A 43 15.15 -3.74 -10.63
N TYR A 44 15.15 -4.24 -9.39
CA TYR A 44 14.69 -5.58 -9.04
C TYR A 44 13.28 -5.62 -8.42
N ALA A 45 12.56 -4.50 -8.39
CA ALA A 45 11.24 -4.43 -7.73
C ALA A 45 10.27 -5.48 -8.28
N GLN A 46 10.25 -5.70 -9.59
CA GLN A 46 9.38 -6.71 -10.20
C GLN A 46 9.78 -8.13 -9.83
N SER A 47 11.06 -8.43 -9.79
CA SER A 47 11.56 -9.75 -9.35
C SER A 47 11.20 -10.02 -7.89
N ILE A 48 11.34 -9.02 -7.02
CA ILE A 48 10.93 -9.13 -5.60
C ILE A 48 9.42 -9.38 -5.48
N ILE A 49 8.61 -8.73 -6.31
CA ILE A 49 7.16 -8.97 -6.36
C ILE A 49 6.84 -10.40 -6.81
N ASP A 50 7.54 -10.89 -7.83
CA ASP A 50 7.32 -12.24 -8.36
C ASP A 50 7.75 -13.32 -7.35
N ASP A 51 8.83 -13.10 -6.61
CA ASP A 51 9.22 -13.96 -5.49
C ASP A 51 8.21 -13.86 -4.33
N PHE A 52 7.67 -12.66 -4.03
CA PHE A 52 6.65 -12.48 -2.99
C PHE A 52 5.36 -13.25 -3.28
N LYS A 53 5.03 -13.50 -4.55
CA LYS A 53 3.89 -14.33 -4.96
C LYS A 53 4.11 -15.83 -4.71
N GLN A 54 5.36 -16.25 -4.47
CA GLN A 54 5.66 -17.65 -4.17
C GLN A 54 5.40 -17.92 -2.68
N PRO A 55 4.56 -18.91 -2.32
CA PRO A 55 4.15 -19.15 -0.94
C PRO A 55 5.31 -19.36 0.03
N ASP A 56 6.30 -20.17 -0.40
CA ASP A 56 7.36 -20.69 0.46
C ASP A 56 8.70 -19.96 0.30
N LYS A 57 8.74 -18.90 -0.51
CA LYS A 57 9.97 -18.13 -0.76
C LYS A 57 9.95 -16.77 -0.06
N PRO A 58 11.12 -16.28 0.41
CA PRO A 58 11.27 -14.86 0.73
C PRO A 58 10.99 -13.97 -0.50
N PRO A 59 10.56 -12.73 -0.28
CA PRO A 59 10.29 -12.14 1.02
C PRO A 59 8.96 -12.63 1.61
N PHE A 60 8.94 -12.76 2.94
CA PHE A 60 7.69 -12.98 3.69
C PHE A 60 7.05 -11.67 4.11
N ILE A 61 7.85 -10.59 4.16
CA ILE A 61 7.38 -9.23 4.42
C ILE A 61 7.82 -8.33 3.27
N ALA A 62 6.87 -7.69 2.61
CA ALA A 62 7.11 -6.67 1.60
C ALA A 62 6.81 -5.28 2.15
N VAL A 63 7.80 -4.38 2.16
CA VAL A 63 7.61 -2.97 2.54
C VAL A 63 7.46 -2.14 1.29
N SER A 64 6.24 -1.74 0.98
CA SER A 64 5.88 -1.11 -0.29
C SER A 64 5.65 0.39 -0.17
N VAL A 65 6.07 1.10 -1.21
CA VAL A 65 5.68 2.49 -1.47
C VAL A 65 4.97 2.52 -2.82
N ASP A 66 3.64 2.62 -2.78
CA ASP A 66 2.70 2.72 -3.92
C ASP A 66 2.65 1.52 -4.89
N MET A 67 3.70 0.71 -5.02
CA MET A 67 3.75 -0.38 -6.01
C MET A 67 2.81 -1.55 -5.71
N MET A 68 2.56 -1.87 -4.45
CA MET A 68 1.67 -2.96 -4.04
C MET A 68 0.27 -2.49 -3.67
N ASP A 69 -0.03 -1.22 -3.87
CA ASP A 69 -1.36 -0.67 -3.60
C ASP A 69 -2.40 -1.25 -4.58
N THR A 70 -1.97 -1.53 -5.81
CA THR A 70 -2.83 -2.07 -6.89
C THR A 70 -2.14 -3.22 -7.64
N GLY A 71 -2.93 -4.06 -8.33
CA GLY A 71 -2.42 -4.98 -9.36
C GLY A 71 -1.69 -6.25 -8.90
N ILE A 72 -1.47 -6.47 -7.60
CA ILE A 72 -0.77 -7.66 -7.10
C ILE A 72 -1.78 -8.64 -6.50
N ASP A 73 -1.67 -9.90 -6.91
CA ASP A 73 -2.48 -11.00 -6.39
C ASP A 73 -1.60 -11.97 -5.58
N VAL A 74 -1.77 -11.96 -4.26
CA VAL A 74 -1.04 -12.83 -3.32
C VAL A 74 -2.06 -13.40 -2.32
N PRO A 75 -2.62 -14.57 -2.61
CA PRO A 75 -3.62 -15.21 -1.74
C PRO A 75 -3.13 -15.42 -0.31
N GLU A 76 -1.83 -15.68 -0.15
CA GLU A 76 -1.17 -15.93 1.14
C GLU A 76 -1.00 -14.67 2.01
N CYS A 77 -1.39 -13.48 1.52
CA CYS A 77 -1.29 -12.25 2.28
C CYS A 77 -2.30 -12.26 3.45
N VAL A 78 -1.80 -12.39 4.66
CA VAL A 78 -2.60 -12.45 5.89
C VAL A 78 -2.48 -11.22 6.78
N ASN A 79 -1.49 -10.36 6.54
CA ASN A 79 -1.32 -9.13 7.31
C ASN A 79 -1.13 -7.93 6.38
N LEU A 80 -1.87 -6.86 6.68
CA LEU A 80 -1.73 -5.55 6.06
C LEU A 80 -1.39 -4.54 7.15
N VAL A 81 -0.27 -3.84 7.01
CA VAL A 81 0.22 -2.87 8.00
C VAL A 81 0.27 -1.48 7.36
N PHE A 82 -0.50 -0.56 7.90
CA PHE A 82 -0.58 0.81 7.41
C PHE A 82 0.31 1.73 8.25
N PHE A 83 1.50 2.05 7.72
CA PHE A 83 2.40 3.09 8.21
C PHE A 83 2.35 4.34 7.33
N LYS A 84 1.26 4.53 6.60
CA LYS A 84 1.00 5.74 5.81
C LYS A 84 -0.43 6.22 5.97
N LYS A 85 -0.62 7.53 5.89
CA LYS A 85 -1.95 8.14 5.84
C LYS A 85 -2.52 8.02 4.42
N VAL A 86 -3.64 7.33 4.29
CA VAL A 86 -4.37 7.21 3.02
C VAL A 86 -5.55 8.16 3.05
N ARG A 87 -5.76 8.93 1.98
CA ARG A 87 -6.83 9.94 1.89
C ARG A 87 -7.82 9.66 0.77
N SER A 88 -7.42 8.89 -0.24
CA SER A 88 -8.30 8.42 -1.31
C SER A 88 -9.04 7.16 -0.86
N LYS A 89 -10.36 7.18 -0.92
CA LYS A 89 -11.24 6.04 -0.61
C LYS A 89 -10.92 4.85 -1.51
N THR A 90 -10.85 5.08 -2.81
CA THR A 90 -10.56 4.04 -3.81
C THR A 90 -9.22 3.36 -3.50
N LYS A 91 -8.17 4.15 -3.24
CA LYS A 91 -6.85 3.63 -2.90
C LYS A 91 -6.87 2.82 -1.61
N PHE A 92 -7.56 3.30 -0.58
CA PHE A 92 -7.69 2.59 0.70
C PHE A 92 -8.32 1.21 0.53
N TRP A 93 -9.44 1.13 -0.19
CA TRP A 93 -10.11 -0.14 -0.44
C TRP A 93 -9.32 -1.08 -1.35
N GLN A 94 -8.58 -0.55 -2.32
CA GLN A 94 -7.67 -1.35 -3.14
C GLN A 94 -6.55 -1.98 -2.30
N MET A 95 -5.99 -1.24 -1.36
CA MET A 95 -4.98 -1.73 -0.42
C MET A 95 -5.55 -2.81 0.51
N ILE A 96 -6.74 -2.61 1.08
CA ILE A 96 -7.45 -3.62 1.89
C ILE A 96 -7.73 -4.87 1.06
N GLY A 97 -8.10 -4.71 -0.21
CA GLY A 97 -8.34 -5.79 -1.15
C GLY A 97 -7.17 -6.76 -1.34
N ARG A 98 -5.94 -6.36 -0.98
CA ARG A 98 -4.77 -7.26 -1.02
C ARG A 98 -4.87 -8.41 -0.01
N GLY A 99 -5.61 -8.23 1.08
CA GLY A 99 -5.83 -9.27 2.09
C GLY A 99 -7.05 -10.16 1.86
N THR A 100 -7.97 -9.80 0.96
CA THR A 100 -9.28 -10.47 0.86
C THR A 100 -9.28 -11.78 0.08
N ARG A 101 -8.21 -12.12 -0.63
CA ARG A 101 -8.13 -13.36 -1.41
C ARG A 101 -8.18 -14.59 -0.51
N LEU A 102 -8.94 -15.59 -0.94
CA LEU A 102 -8.98 -16.90 -0.29
C LEU A 102 -7.71 -17.69 -0.60
N CYS A 103 -7.24 -18.46 0.37
CA CYS A 103 -6.11 -19.36 0.23
C CYS A 103 -6.39 -20.67 0.99
N PRO A 104 -7.09 -21.62 0.38
CA PRO A 104 -7.48 -22.86 1.05
C PRO A 104 -6.30 -23.76 1.48
N SER A 105 -5.18 -23.65 0.78
CA SER A 105 -3.97 -24.44 1.05
C SER A 105 -3.04 -23.82 2.11
N LEU A 106 -3.34 -22.60 2.59
CA LEU A 106 -2.49 -21.95 3.56
C LEU A 106 -2.57 -22.65 4.92
N ALA A 107 -1.43 -23.16 5.40
CA ALA A 107 -1.30 -23.57 6.79
C ALA A 107 -1.09 -22.33 7.67
N CYS A 108 -1.96 -22.12 8.63
CA CYS A 108 -1.94 -20.97 9.53
C CYS A 108 -1.79 -21.40 10.98
N VAL A 109 -1.01 -20.61 11.72
CA VAL A 109 -0.94 -20.68 13.19
C VAL A 109 -1.55 -19.40 13.73
N ASP A 110 -2.53 -19.51 14.62
CA ASP A 110 -3.20 -18.39 15.24
C ASP A 110 -3.18 -18.55 16.76
N ALA A 111 -2.76 -17.51 17.46
CA ALA A 111 -2.68 -17.53 18.93
C ALA A 111 -4.04 -17.73 19.62
N ILE A 112 -5.14 -17.42 18.92
CA ILE A 112 -6.51 -17.54 19.44
C ILE A 112 -7.12 -18.89 19.03
N ASP A 113 -7.01 -19.26 17.74
CA ASP A 113 -7.69 -20.44 17.18
C ASP A 113 -6.78 -21.67 17.03
N GLY A 114 -5.48 -21.53 17.33
CA GLY A 114 -4.49 -22.59 17.13
C GLY A 114 -4.10 -22.77 15.65
N GLU A 115 -3.75 -24.00 15.30
CA GLU A 115 -3.39 -24.36 13.91
C GLU A 115 -4.63 -24.68 13.10
N TYR A 116 -4.67 -24.20 11.85
CA TYR A 116 -5.73 -24.53 10.90
C TYR A 116 -5.23 -24.49 9.46
N THR A 117 -5.90 -25.23 8.57
CA THR A 117 -5.66 -25.18 7.13
C THR A 117 -6.67 -24.24 6.47
N GLY A 118 -6.18 -23.47 5.52
CA GLY A 118 -6.94 -22.46 4.80
C GLY A 118 -6.96 -21.11 5.51
N LYS A 119 -6.99 -20.08 4.70
CA LYS A 119 -7.05 -18.69 5.18
C LYS A 119 -8.47 -18.36 5.64
N ARG A 120 -8.67 -18.22 6.94
CA ARG A 120 -9.97 -17.86 7.53
C ARG A 120 -10.19 -16.37 7.62
N ARG A 121 -9.11 -15.60 7.79
CA ARG A 121 -9.12 -14.15 7.99
C ARG A 121 -7.80 -13.54 7.55
N PHE A 122 -7.76 -12.24 7.48
CA PHE A 122 -6.54 -11.45 7.43
C PHE A 122 -6.63 -10.33 8.48
N LEU A 123 -5.49 -9.83 8.90
CA LEU A 123 -5.39 -8.80 9.91
C LEU A 123 -4.97 -7.47 9.29
N ILE A 124 -5.52 -6.38 9.82
CA ILE A 124 -5.13 -5.02 9.43
C ILE A 124 -4.62 -4.30 10.67
N PHE A 125 -3.39 -3.80 10.56
CA PHE A 125 -2.75 -2.99 11.58
C PHE A 125 -2.69 -1.54 11.07
N ASP A 126 -3.55 -0.68 11.58
CA ASP A 126 -3.64 0.72 11.17
C ASP A 126 -3.02 1.64 12.21
N TYR A 127 -1.75 2.00 12.02
CA TYR A 127 -1.02 2.92 12.91
C TYR A 127 -1.22 4.40 12.56
N CYS A 128 -1.96 4.70 11.50
CA CYS A 128 -2.14 6.07 11.01
C CYS A 128 -3.58 6.59 11.12
N GLY A 129 -4.48 5.80 11.72
CA GLY A 129 -5.87 6.17 11.95
C GLY A 129 -6.67 6.33 10.65
N ASN A 130 -6.39 5.50 9.63
CA ASN A 130 -7.09 5.57 8.36
C ASN A 130 -8.56 5.18 8.49
N PHE A 131 -8.88 4.15 9.29
CA PHE A 131 -10.27 3.75 9.54
C PHE A 131 -11.06 4.87 10.22
N GLU A 132 -10.47 5.53 11.22
CA GLU A 132 -11.11 6.64 11.90
C GLU A 132 -11.33 7.83 10.94
N PHE A 133 -10.34 8.10 10.08
CA PHE A 133 -10.49 9.13 9.06
C PHE A 133 -11.65 8.83 8.11
N PHE A 134 -11.76 7.59 7.59
CA PHE A 134 -12.85 7.24 6.67
C PHE A 134 -14.20 7.06 7.36
N ARG A 135 -14.24 6.81 8.67
CA ARG A 135 -15.45 6.87 9.47
C ARG A 135 -16.02 8.29 9.52
N GLN A 136 -15.15 9.29 9.71
CA GLN A 136 -15.54 10.70 9.75
C GLN A 136 -15.78 11.30 8.37
N LYS A 137 -15.02 10.84 7.36
CA LYS A 137 -15.07 11.31 5.97
C LYS A 137 -15.19 10.12 5.01
N PRO A 138 -16.40 9.55 4.85
CA PRO A 138 -16.59 8.30 4.07
C PRO A 138 -16.14 8.36 2.63
N ASN A 139 -16.14 9.53 2.02
CA ASN A 139 -15.69 9.72 0.62
C ASN A 139 -14.19 10.05 0.51
N GLY A 140 -13.51 10.29 1.64
CA GLY A 140 -12.11 10.71 1.63
C GLY A 140 -11.93 12.09 0.99
N TYR A 141 -10.74 12.33 0.48
CA TYR A 141 -10.47 13.40 -0.48
C TYR A 141 -10.36 12.74 -1.84
N GLU A 142 -11.43 12.74 -2.61
CA GLU A 142 -11.40 12.23 -3.97
C GLU A 142 -10.60 13.21 -4.84
N SER A 143 -9.64 12.67 -5.58
CA SER A 143 -8.88 13.44 -6.58
C SER A 143 -9.74 13.87 -7.78
N ALA A 144 -11.03 13.50 -7.80
CA ALA A 144 -11.96 13.86 -8.85
C ALA A 144 -12.29 15.37 -8.89
N ASP A 145 -12.09 16.09 -7.78
CA ASP A 145 -12.31 17.55 -7.73
C ASP A 145 -11.01 18.37 -7.83
N THR A 146 -9.86 17.75 -7.81
CA THR A 146 -8.61 18.44 -8.11
C THR A 146 -8.35 18.35 -9.61
N LYS A 147 -8.86 19.35 -10.36
CA LYS A 147 -8.39 19.59 -11.71
C LYS A 147 -6.88 19.52 -11.74
N SER A 148 -6.30 18.84 -12.72
CA SER A 148 -4.84 18.81 -12.86
C SER A 148 -4.30 20.23 -12.83
N LEU A 149 -3.06 20.43 -12.41
CA LEU A 149 -2.46 21.77 -12.41
C LEU A 149 -2.58 22.42 -13.77
N SER A 150 -2.35 21.66 -14.84
CA SER A 150 -2.50 22.09 -16.24
C SER A 150 -3.93 22.52 -16.57
N GLU A 151 -4.93 21.75 -16.14
CA GLU A 151 -6.35 22.09 -16.35
C GLU A 151 -6.75 23.31 -15.52
N SER A 152 -6.25 23.43 -14.30
CA SER A 152 -6.50 24.60 -13.45
C SER A 152 -5.86 25.88 -14.05
N ILE A 153 -4.65 25.78 -14.60
CA ILE A 153 -3.97 26.88 -15.30
C ILE A 153 -4.77 27.24 -16.54
N PHE A 154 -5.15 26.28 -17.37
CA PHE A 154 -5.94 26.50 -18.58
C PHE A 154 -7.27 27.20 -18.26
N CYS A 155 -8.04 26.70 -17.28
CA CYS A 155 -9.29 27.34 -16.87
C CYS A 155 -9.09 28.79 -16.38
N LYS A 156 -8.01 29.08 -15.66
CA LYS A 156 -7.68 30.44 -15.24
C LYS A 156 -7.30 31.33 -16.42
N GLN A 157 -6.52 30.83 -17.37
CA GLN A 157 -6.15 31.57 -18.58
C GLN A 157 -7.37 31.91 -19.42
N VAL A 158 -8.31 30.97 -19.62
CA VAL A 158 -9.57 31.20 -20.31
C VAL A 158 -10.41 32.28 -19.61
N ARG A 159 -10.49 32.25 -18.27
CA ARG A 159 -11.21 33.30 -17.50
C ARG A 159 -10.58 34.68 -17.64
N ILE A 160 -9.26 34.75 -17.61
CA ILE A 160 -8.54 36.01 -17.80
C ILE A 160 -8.77 36.53 -19.22
N ALA A 161 -8.68 35.69 -20.25
CA ALA A 161 -8.91 36.08 -21.62
C ALA A 161 -10.34 36.60 -21.84
N ALA A 162 -11.36 35.92 -21.26
CA ALA A 162 -12.74 36.39 -21.30
C ALA A 162 -12.93 37.75 -20.61
N ALA A 163 -12.36 37.93 -19.41
CA ALA A 163 -12.44 39.19 -18.69
C ALA A 163 -11.74 40.36 -19.42
N LEU A 164 -10.64 40.09 -20.12
CA LEU A 164 -9.95 41.08 -20.93
C LEU A 164 -10.76 41.48 -22.20
N GLN A 165 -11.49 40.51 -22.81
CA GLN A 165 -12.38 40.82 -23.92
C GLN A 165 -13.58 41.67 -23.49
N ASP A 166 -14.20 41.34 -22.36
CA ASP A 166 -15.30 42.13 -21.79
C ASP A 166 -14.85 43.55 -21.38
N GLY A 167 -13.61 43.69 -20.90
CA GLY A 167 -13.05 45.00 -20.55
C GLY A 167 -12.57 45.86 -21.71
N ALA A 168 -12.43 45.28 -22.92
CA ALA A 168 -11.99 46.02 -24.12
C ALA A 168 -13.15 46.68 -24.91
N TYR A 169 -14.40 46.41 -24.54
CA TYR A 169 -15.61 46.91 -25.20
C TYR A 169 -16.53 47.65 -24.23
N GLY A 170 -16.07 47.99 -23.03
CA GLY A 170 -16.76 48.79 -22.03
C GLY A 170 -16.28 50.23 -21.99
#